data_4f1eae73f45ff505c33aabfb231e6309
#
_entry.id   4f1eae73f45ff505c33aabfb231e6309
#
_cell.length_a   1.000
_cell.length_b   1.000
_cell.length_c   1.000
_cell.angle_alpha   90.00
_cell.angle_beta   90.00
_cell.angle_gamma   90.00
#
_symmetry.space_group_name_H-M   'P 1'
#
loop_
_entity.id
_entity.type
_entity.pdbx_description
1 polymer ?
#
loop_
_entity_poly.entity_id
_entity_poly.type
_entity_poly.pdbx_seq_one_letter_code
_entity_poly.pdbx_strand_id
1 'polypeptide(L)'
;MRRIAASIAMLMAIGGLAVAGAAPAVASPHVARWHAASYYLSLGDSLAQGVQPNSQGVSQETDQGYPNQLFTALRLTNPTLRLVKLGCPGETTATMIHGGICTYQAKSQLAAAVAFLKRHTGHVQLVTIDIGANDLNPCLVLTNINKIVACLEKVFPPMLKNLAQIMTELRAVDPSPGVIIGMNYYDPILADWLEGTAAARTLATDSVALAQAFGSDLAGVYTKFDAPTADVYSAFRTAKFKPVVNTPAFGPLPLNVALICSYTWECAAPPVGPNEHANQLGYGVIANTFLSTYYGG
;
A
#
# COMPACT_ATOMS: atom_id res chain seq x y z
N MET A 1 38.09 -2.40 23.28
CA MET A 1 38.24 -2.16 24.73
C MET A 1 36.87 -2.26 25.38
N ARG A 2 36.74 -3.32 26.19
CA ARG A 2 36.05 -3.49 27.49
C ARG A 2 34.61 -2.94 27.54
N ARG A 3 33.59 -3.84 27.49
CA ARG A 3 32.83 -4.45 28.60
C ARG A 3 32.14 -3.44 29.54
N ILE A 4 30.80 -3.56 29.65
CA ILE A 4 30.14 -3.77 30.95
C ILE A 4 28.81 -4.49 30.69
N ALA A 5 28.72 -5.71 31.22
CA ALA A 5 27.50 -6.45 31.48
C ALA A 5 27.06 -6.11 32.91
N ALA A 6 25.79 -5.90 33.14
CA ALA A 6 25.23 -5.89 34.49
C ALA A 6 23.99 -6.77 34.51
N SER A 7 24.17 -7.94 35.13
CA SER A 7 23.10 -8.86 35.57
C SER A 7 22.42 -8.28 36.81
N ILE A 8 21.08 -8.30 36.85
CA ILE A 8 20.34 -8.25 38.11
C ILE A 8 19.31 -9.39 38.05
N ALA A 9 19.60 -10.42 38.86
CA ALA A 9 18.64 -11.43 39.26
C ALA A 9 17.99 -10.99 40.57
N MET A 10 16.68 -11.03 40.70
CA MET A 10 16.02 -11.03 42.02
C MET A 10 14.66 -11.75 41.99
N LEU A 11 14.69 -12.82 42.69
CA LEU A 11 13.71 -13.58 43.47
C LEU A 11 12.23 -13.59 43.10
N MET A 12 11.76 -14.81 43.04
CA MET A 12 10.39 -15.29 43.06
C MET A 12 9.64 -14.95 44.36
N ALA A 13 8.38 -14.61 44.23
CA ALA A 13 7.38 -14.87 45.28
C ALA A 13 6.16 -15.49 44.59
N ILE A 14 5.86 -16.71 45.01
CA ILE A 14 4.75 -17.55 44.57
C ILE A 14 3.49 -17.05 45.27
N GLY A 15 2.54 -16.57 44.52
CA GLY A 15 1.16 -16.29 44.97
C GLY A 15 0.19 -16.79 43.90
N GLY A 16 -0.30 -18.01 44.05
CA GLY A 16 -1.29 -18.59 43.16
C GLY A 16 -2.65 -17.92 43.35
N LEU A 17 -3.09 -17.12 42.39
CA LEU A 17 -4.49 -16.82 42.15
C LEU A 17 -4.87 -17.50 40.82
N ALA A 18 -5.75 -18.47 40.91
CA ALA A 18 -6.41 -19.04 39.74
C ALA A 18 -7.33 -17.95 39.14
N VAL A 19 -6.82 -17.28 38.13
CA VAL A 19 -7.66 -16.43 37.26
C VAL A 19 -8.27 -17.35 36.23
N ALA A 20 -9.58 -17.57 36.33
CA ALA A 20 -10.35 -18.20 35.28
C ALA A 20 -10.17 -17.36 34.00
N GLY A 21 -9.36 -17.87 33.06
CA GLY A 21 -9.12 -17.25 31.77
C GLY A 21 -10.41 -17.27 30.97
N ALA A 22 -11.06 -16.12 30.85
CA ALA A 22 -12.01 -15.90 29.78
C ALA A 22 -11.22 -16.02 28.47
N ALA A 23 -11.54 -17.03 27.67
CA ALA A 23 -11.02 -17.15 26.32
C ALA A 23 -11.32 -15.84 25.57
N PRO A 24 -10.36 -15.25 24.81
CA PRO A 24 -10.65 -14.12 23.98
C PRO A 24 -11.80 -14.53 23.05
N ALA A 25 -12.89 -13.77 23.09
CA ALA A 25 -13.97 -13.91 22.13
C ALA A 25 -13.36 -13.64 20.76
N VAL A 26 -13.25 -14.67 19.95
CA VAL A 26 -12.89 -14.53 18.53
C VAL A 26 -14.02 -13.68 17.95
N ALA A 27 -13.74 -12.42 17.62
CA ALA A 27 -14.67 -11.57 16.95
C ALA A 27 -15.07 -12.28 15.65
N SER A 28 -16.29 -12.75 15.57
CA SER A 28 -16.82 -13.32 14.33
C SER A 28 -16.70 -12.27 13.25
N PRO A 29 -16.22 -12.59 12.05
CA PRO A 29 -16.16 -11.62 10.95
C PRO A 29 -17.56 -11.05 10.77
N HIS A 30 -17.66 -9.73 10.77
CA HIS A 30 -18.90 -9.01 10.53
C HIS A 30 -19.35 -9.26 9.09
N VAL A 31 -19.99 -10.40 8.85
CA VAL A 31 -20.74 -10.60 7.61
C VAL A 31 -22.05 -9.82 7.74
N ALA A 32 -21.93 -8.50 7.56
CA ALA A 32 -23.11 -7.66 7.41
C ALA A 32 -23.87 -8.19 6.17
N ARG A 33 -25.13 -8.62 6.35
CA ARG A 33 -25.99 -9.00 5.22
C ARG A 33 -26.39 -7.71 4.49
N TRP A 34 -25.69 -7.40 3.41
CA TRP A 34 -26.01 -6.27 2.55
C TRP A 34 -27.22 -6.64 1.69
N HIS A 35 -28.41 -6.13 2.06
CA HIS A 35 -29.67 -6.34 1.32
C HIS A 35 -29.96 -5.25 0.29
N ALA A 36 -29.18 -4.16 0.28
CA ALA A 36 -29.28 -3.05 -0.67
C ALA A 36 -28.01 -2.96 -1.51
N ALA A 37 -28.06 -2.20 -2.60
CA ALA A 37 -26.88 -1.87 -3.38
C ALA A 37 -25.79 -1.26 -2.48
N SER A 38 -24.60 -1.84 -2.50
CA SER A 38 -23.47 -1.38 -1.73
C SER A 38 -22.30 -1.04 -2.64
N TYR A 39 -21.34 -0.27 -2.11
CA TYR A 39 -20.24 0.26 -2.89
C TYR A 39 -18.89 -0.13 -2.29
N TYR A 40 -17.94 -0.39 -3.18
CA TYR A 40 -16.52 -0.38 -2.92
C TYR A 40 -15.95 0.88 -3.57
N LEU A 41 -15.37 1.78 -2.77
CA LEU A 41 -14.74 3.02 -3.21
C LEU A 41 -13.22 2.86 -3.19
N SER A 42 -12.56 3.01 -4.33
CA SER A 42 -11.11 2.98 -4.47
C SER A 42 -10.58 4.39 -4.65
N LEU A 43 -9.67 4.79 -3.76
CA LEU A 43 -9.00 6.09 -3.73
C LEU A 43 -7.50 5.88 -3.87
N GLY A 44 -6.80 6.90 -4.35
CA GLY A 44 -5.35 6.88 -4.41
C GLY A 44 -4.78 7.40 -5.71
N ASP A 45 -3.66 6.82 -6.12
CA ASP A 45 -2.91 7.24 -7.30
C ASP A 45 -3.15 6.32 -8.53
N SER A 46 -2.12 6.10 -9.33
CA SER A 46 -2.14 5.24 -10.52
C SER A 46 -2.45 3.77 -10.20
N LEU A 47 -2.06 3.28 -9.01
CA LEU A 47 -2.35 1.90 -8.61
C LEU A 47 -3.86 1.70 -8.39
N ALA A 48 -4.56 2.71 -7.83
CA ALA A 48 -6.02 2.69 -7.70
C ALA A 48 -6.74 2.70 -9.05
N GLN A 49 -6.08 3.12 -10.13
CA GLN A 49 -6.61 3.08 -11.50
C GLN A 49 -6.16 1.83 -12.28
N GLY A 50 -5.25 1.06 -11.73
CA GLY A 50 -4.71 -0.12 -12.40
C GLY A 50 -3.84 0.23 -13.60
N VAL A 51 -3.07 1.31 -13.50
CA VAL A 51 -2.23 1.80 -14.60
C VAL A 51 -1.18 0.76 -14.98
N GLN A 52 -1.04 0.53 -16.28
CA GLN A 52 -0.02 -0.33 -16.87
C GLN A 52 0.45 0.26 -18.20
N PRO A 53 1.69 -0.01 -18.63
CA PRO A 53 2.14 0.37 -19.96
C PRO A 53 1.45 -0.49 -21.04
N ASN A 54 1.12 0.13 -22.16
CA ASN A 54 0.72 -0.59 -23.37
C ASN A 54 1.96 -1.09 -24.15
N SER A 55 1.75 -1.70 -25.30
CA SER A 55 2.85 -2.22 -26.15
C SER A 55 3.81 -1.16 -26.69
N GLN A 56 3.44 0.12 -26.64
CA GLN A 56 4.27 1.26 -26.98
C GLN A 56 4.91 1.91 -25.76
N GLY A 57 4.76 1.35 -24.56
CA GLY A 57 5.29 1.90 -23.31
C GLY A 57 4.49 3.07 -22.73
N VAL A 58 3.32 3.38 -23.29
CA VAL A 58 2.48 4.44 -22.77
C VAL A 58 1.63 3.92 -21.62
N SER A 59 1.80 4.51 -20.44
CA SER A 59 1.00 4.18 -19.26
C SER A 59 -0.47 4.57 -19.47
N GLN A 60 -1.37 3.64 -19.17
CA GLN A 60 -2.82 3.82 -19.31
C GLN A 60 -3.58 3.11 -18.19
N GLU A 61 -4.75 3.61 -17.84
CA GLU A 61 -5.66 2.95 -16.91
C GLU A 61 -6.18 1.63 -17.49
N THR A 62 -6.33 0.62 -16.63
CA THR A 62 -6.83 -0.69 -17.04
C THR A 62 -7.87 -1.24 -16.06
N ASP A 63 -8.62 -2.26 -16.50
CA ASP A 63 -9.51 -3.05 -15.64
C ASP A 63 -8.79 -4.22 -14.96
N GLN A 64 -7.46 -4.29 -15.04
CA GLN A 64 -6.63 -5.34 -14.43
C GLN A 64 -6.03 -4.92 -13.09
N GLY A 65 -6.31 -3.69 -12.64
CA GLY A 65 -5.84 -3.14 -11.37
C GLY A 65 -6.33 -3.91 -10.15
N TYR A 66 -5.68 -3.66 -9.00
CA TYR A 66 -6.09 -4.31 -7.76
C TYR A 66 -7.54 -4.02 -7.37
N PRO A 67 -8.12 -2.81 -7.63
CA PRO A 67 -9.52 -2.57 -7.27
C PRO A 67 -10.49 -3.46 -8.06
N ASN A 68 -10.21 -3.71 -9.34
CA ASN A 68 -11.03 -4.57 -10.17
C ASN A 68 -10.96 -6.04 -9.74
N GLN A 69 -9.76 -6.52 -9.37
CA GLN A 69 -9.54 -7.89 -8.90
C GLN A 69 -10.17 -8.11 -7.52
N LEU A 70 -9.97 -7.16 -6.59
CA LEU A 70 -10.60 -7.17 -5.26
C LEU A 70 -12.12 -7.11 -5.36
N PHE A 71 -12.65 -6.24 -6.21
CA PHE A 71 -14.09 -6.15 -6.50
C PHE A 71 -14.66 -7.49 -6.99
N THR A 72 -13.96 -8.16 -7.90
CA THR A 72 -14.38 -9.48 -8.41
C THR A 72 -14.46 -10.49 -7.28
N ALA A 73 -13.48 -10.52 -6.38
CA ALA A 73 -13.47 -11.42 -5.23
C ALA A 73 -14.60 -11.09 -4.24
N LEU A 74 -14.82 -9.82 -3.91
CA LEU A 74 -15.87 -9.39 -2.98
C LEU A 74 -17.28 -9.67 -3.53
N ARG A 75 -17.49 -9.63 -4.83
CA ARG A 75 -18.79 -9.95 -5.45
C ARG A 75 -19.21 -11.41 -5.29
N LEU A 76 -18.30 -12.30 -4.97
CA LEU A 76 -18.67 -13.70 -4.68
C LEU A 76 -19.55 -13.80 -3.43
N THR A 77 -19.36 -12.87 -2.46
CA THR A 77 -20.17 -12.82 -1.23
C THR A 77 -21.21 -11.70 -1.25
N ASN A 78 -21.04 -10.69 -2.11
CA ASN A 78 -22.00 -9.59 -2.28
C ASN A 78 -22.23 -9.29 -3.78
N PRO A 79 -23.13 -9.99 -4.46
CA PRO A 79 -23.40 -9.80 -5.89
C PRO A 79 -23.91 -8.40 -6.27
N THR A 80 -24.44 -7.64 -5.31
CA THR A 80 -24.96 -6.27 -5.53
C THR A 80 -23.90 -5.19 -5.39
N LEU A 81 -22.66 -5.53 -5.00
CA LEU A 81 -21.55 -4.60 -4.86
C LEU A 81 -21.26 -3.88 -6.18
N ARG A 82 -20.95 -2.60 -6.06
CA ARG A 82 -20.54 -1.73 -7.18
C ARG A 82 -19.19 -1.12 -6.88
N LEU A 83 -18.29 -1.17 -7.85
CA LEU A 83 -16.97 -0.52 -7.78
C LEU A 83 -17.08 0.94 -8.26
N VAL A 84 -16.49 1.84 -7.48
CA VAL A 84 -16.26 3.24 -7.85
C VAL A 84 -14.77 3.54 -7.68
N LYS A 85 -14.09 3.86 -8.77
CA LYS A 85 -12.67 4.28 -8.76
C LYS A 85 -12.61 5.79 -8.86
N LEU A 86 -11.99 6.44 -7.89
CA LEU A 86 -11.70 7.87 -7.88
C LEU A 86 -10.20 8.17 -7.90
N GLY A 87 -9.36 7.14 -7.98
CA GLY A 87 -7.91 7.31 -8.07
C GLY A 87 -7.50 8.22 -9.23
N CYS A 88 -6.30 8.76 -9.17
CA CYS A 88 -5.77 9.66 -10.19
C CYS A 88 -4.27 9.37 -10.40
N PRO A 89 -3.84 8.98 -11.61
CA PRO A 89 -2.43 8.77 -11.88
C PRO A 89 -1.60 10.01 -11.56
N GLY A 90 -0.50 9.81 -10.81
CA GLY A 90 0.38 10.90 -10.37
C GLY A 90 -0.10 11.67 -9.12
N GLU A 91 -1.23 11.28 -8.50
CA GLU A 91 -1.76 11.95 -7.31
C GLU A 91 -0.77 11.91 -6.15
N THR A 92 -0.56 13.04 -5.51
CA THR A 92 0.16 13.20 -4.25
C THR A 92 -0.84 13.42 -3.11
N THR A 93 -0.39 13.32 -1.87
CA THR A 93 -1.25 13.65 -0.72
C THR A 93 -1.75 15.10 -0.79
N ALA A 94 -0.93 16.04 -1.26
CA ALA A 94 -1.30 17.44 -1.42
C ALA A 94 -2.35 17.64 -2.53
N THR A 95 -2.17 17.02 -3.69
CA THR A 95 -3.11 17.17 -4.81
C THR A 95 -4.41 16.42 -4.56
N MET A 96 -4.39 15.31 -3.81
CA MET A 96 -5.61 14.63 -3.36
C MET A 96 -6.51 15.56 -2.52
N ILE A 97 -5.92 16.46 -1.71
CA ILE A 97 -6.65 17.44 -0.91
C ILE A 97 -7.09 18.64 -1.77
N HIS A 98 -6.18 19.19 -2.58
CA HIS A 98 -6.39 20.48 -3.24
C HIS A 98 -6.82 20.38 -4.71
N GLY A 99 -6.66 19.21 -5.32
CA GLY A 99 -6.84 19.01 -6.76
C GLY A 99 -5.63 19.46 -7.58
N GLY A 100 -5.79 19.49 -8.89
CA GLY A 100 -4.78 20.02 -9.81
C GLY A 100 -4.21 19.02 -10.80
N ILE A 101 -4.47 17.72 -10.64
CA ILE A 101 -4.06 16.68 -11.60
C ILE A 101 -5.27 16.19 -12.38
N CYS A 102 -6.16 15.42 -11.76
CA CYS A 102 -7.38 14.96 -12.41
C CYS A 102 -8.55 15.93 -12.19
N THR A 103 -9.52 15.86 -13.07
CA THR A 103 -10.73 16.67 -12.98
C THR A 103 -11.83 15.95 -12.21
N TYR A 104 -12.29 16.54 -11.12
CA TYR A 104 -13.42 16.10 -10.33
C TYR A 104 -14.51 17.15 -10.30
N GLN A 105 -15.78 16.74 -10.24
CA GLN A 105 -16.89 17.69 -10.05
C GLN A 105 -16.77 18.46 -8.73
N ALA A 106 -16.13 17.86 -7.72
CA ALA A 106 -15.95 18.40 -6.37
C ALA A 106 -14.55 18.99 -6.12
N LYS A 107 -13.86 19.48 -7.13
CA LYS A 107 -12.54 20.13 -7.11
C LYS A 107 -11.34 19.19 -6.84
N SER A 108 -11.45 18.20 -5.99
CA SER A 108 -10.34 17.28 -5.65
C SER A 108 -10.85 15.87 -5.43
N GLN A 109 -9.94 14.89 -5.44
CA GLN A 109 -10.28 13.50 -5.15
C GLN A 109 -10.91 13.35 -3.76
N LEU A 110 -10.31 13.97 -2.74
CA LEU A 110 -10.83 13.93 -1.38
C LEU A 110 -12.24 14.52 -1.29
N ALA A 111 -12.47 15.69 -1.89
CA ALA A 111 -13.79 16.31 -1.91
C ALA A 111 -14.84 15.44 -2.63
N ALA A 112 -14.44 14.75 -3.71
CA ALA A 112 -15.31 13.81 -4.44
C ALA A 112 -15.62 12.57 -3.58
N ALA A 113 -14.62 12.03 -2.87
CA ALA A 113 -14.80 10.90 -1.95
C ALA A 113 -15.74 11.26 -0.80
N VAL A 114 -15.54 12.41 -0.15
CA VAL A 114 -16.40 12.92 0.93
C VAL A 114 -17.84 13.11 0.44
N ALA A 115 -18.04 13.70 -0.74
CA ALA A 115 -19.36 13.88 -1.32
C ALA A 115 -20.03 12.52 -1.65
N PHE A 116 -19.25 11.55 -2.13
CA PHE A 116 -19.73 10.20 -2.41
C PHE A 116 -20.17 9.48 -1.11
N LEU A 117 -19.32 9.47 -0.08
CA LEU A 117 -19.60 8.84 1.22
C LEU A 117 -20.86 9.44 1.87
N LYS A 118 -21.01 10.78 1.85
CA LYS A 118 -22.22 11.44 2.35
C LYS A 118 -23.48 11.02 1.60
N ARG A 119 -23.42 10.89 0.28
CA ARG A 119 -24.56 10.50 -0.55
C ARG A 119 -24.95 9.04 -0.36
N HIS A 120 -23.98 8.19 -0.02
CA HIS A 120 -24.15 6.75 0.11
C HIS A 120 -23.94 6.26 1.56
N THR A 121 -24.27 7.11 2.53
CA THR A 121 -24.16 6.79 3.98
C THR A 121 -24.78 5.44 4.30
N GLY A 122 -24.04 4.55 4.95
CA GLY A 122 -24.47 3.19 5.31
C GLY A 122 -24.49 2.19 4.14
N HIS A 123 -24.10 2.60 2.93
CA HIS A 123 -24.05 1.75 1.74
C HIS A 123 -22.63 1.54 1.19
N VAL A 124 -21.60 2.13 1.79
CA VAL A 124 -20.20 1.89 1.40
C VAL A 124 -19.63 0.78 2.27
N GLN A 125 -19.34 -0.35 1.65
CA GLN A 125 -18.83 -1.55 2.32
C GLN A 125 -17.32 -1.45 2.58
N LEU A 126 -16.59 -0.87 1.64
CA LEU A 126 -15.13 -0.80 1.66
C LEU A 126 -14.65 0.48 1.01
N VAL A 127 -13.66 1.11 1.63
CA VAL A 127 -12.82 2.14 1.02
C VAL A 127 -11.38 1.63 1.05
N THR A 128 -10.70 1.58 -0.10
CA THR A 128 -9.25 1.36 -0.16
C THR A 128 -8.55 2.66 -0.51
N ILE A 129 -7.36 2.88 0.05
CA ILE A 129 -6.55 4.06 -0.23
C ILE A 129 -5.07 3.69 -0.35
N ASP A 130 -4.48 4.04 -1.50
CA ASP A 130 -3.06 3.97 -1.81
C ASP A 130 -2.60 5.39 -2.20
N ILE A 131 -1.91 6.08 -1.32
CA ILE A 131 -1.46 7.47 -1.54
C ILE A 131 -0.16 7.76 -0.80
N GLY A 132 0.69 8.59 -1.39
CA GLY A 132 1.93 9.06 -0.80
C GLY A 132 3.19 8.67 -1.58
N ALA A 133 3.13 7.66 -2.46
CA ALA A 133 4.29 7.28 -3.26
C ALA A 133 4.76 8.42 -4.18
N ASN A 134 3.84 9.12 -4.84
CA ASN A 134 4.18 10.23 -5.73
C ASN A 134 4.73 11.46 -5.01
N ASP A 135 4.48 11.61 -3.72
CA ASP A 135 5.12 12.66 -2.91
C ASP A 135 6.65 12.47 -2.88
N LEU A 136 7.14 11.23 -3.04
CA LEU A 136 8.57 10.88 -3.00
C LEU A 136 9.29 11.11 -4.33
N ASN A 137 8.58 11.25 -5.45
CA ASN A 137 9.18 11.36 -6.79
C ASN A 137 10.29 12.41 -6.91
N PRO A 138 10.20 13.61 -6.29
CA PRO A 138 11.30 14.57 -6.33
C PRO A 138 12.60 14.07 -5.70
N CYS A 139 12.51 13.08 -4.81
CA CYS A 139 13.66 12.49 -4.13
C CYS A 139 14.23 11.30 -4.88
N LEU A 140 13.37 10.51 -5.53
CA LEU A 140 13.75 9.26 -6.21
C LEU A 140 14.50 9.47 -7.52
N VAL A 141 14.44 10.68 -8.10
CA VAL A 141 15.25 11.06 -9.28
C VAL A 141 16.71 11.37 -8.90
N LEU A 142 17.05 11.41 -7.62
CA LEU A 142 18.41 11.66 -7.14
C LEU A 142 19.21 10.36 -7.13
N THR A 143 20.47 10.42 -7.55
CA THR A 143 21.34 9.24 -7.66
C THR A 143 22.27 9.03 -6.44
N ASN A 144 22.24 9.95 -5.48
CA ASN A 144 23.09 9.89 -4.28
C ASN A 144 22.23 9.63 -3.04
N ILE A 145 22.50 8.53 -2.35
CA ILE A 145 21.71 8.08 -1.19
C ILE A 145 21.58 9.15 -0.09
N ASN A 146 22.64 9.87 0.21
CA ASN A 146 22.59 10.93 1.25
C ASN A 146 21.67 12.08 0.82
N LYS A 147 21.63 12.41 -0.49
CA LYS A 147 20.71 13.42 -1.01
C LYS A 147 19.28 12.90 -1.02
N ILE A 148 19.07 11.61 -1.33
CA ILE A 148 17.75 10.96 -1.25
C ILE A 148 17.24 11.05 0.19
N VAL A 149 18.01 10.61 1.18
CA VAL A 149 17.63 10.66 2.60
C VAL A 149 17.30 12.08 3.03
N ALA A 150 18.19 13.06 2.76
CA ALA A 150 17.94 14.45 3.12
C ALA A 150 16.72 15.08 2.41
N CYS A 151 16.35 14.59 1.25
CA CYS A 151 15.12 14.97 0.56
C CYS A 151 13.90 14.35 1.25
N LEU A 152 13.94 13.05 1.54
CA LEU A 152 12.86 12.32 2.21
C LEU A 152 12.54 12.89 3.59
N GLU A 153 13.56 13.28 4.38
CA GLU A 153 13.37 13.95 5.66
C GLU A 153 12.54 15.24 5.56
N LYS A 154 12.57 15.91 4.41
CA LYS A 154 11.76 17.13 4.16
C LYS A 154 10.36 16.80 3.62
N VAL A 155 10.24 15.72 2.87
CA VAL A 155 8.98 15.32 2.21
C VAL A 155 8.05 14.57 3.15
N PHE A 156 8.55 13.70 4.00
CA PHE A 156 7.74 12.86 4.88
C PHE A 156 6.83 13.65 5.84
N PRO A 157 7.31 14.66 6.60
CA PRO A 157 6.44 15.34 7.57
C PRO A 157 5.20 16.01 6.96
N PRO A 158 5.28 16.80 5.86
CA PRO A 158 4.09 17.35 5.23
C PRO A 158 3.20 16.29 4.59
N MET A 159 3.76 15.24 3.97
CA MET A 159 3.03 14.13 3.40
C MET A 159 2.19 13.39 4.46
N LEU A 160 2.80 13.03 5.60
CA LEU A 160 2.09 12.35 6.70
C LEU A 160 1.02 13.24 7.34
N LYS A 161 1.27 14.55 7.42
CA LYS A 161 0.26 15.52 7.86
C LYS A 161 -0.93 15.58 6.90
N ASN A 162 -0.68 15.60 5.60
CA ASN A 162 -1.72 15.56 4.58
C ASN A 162 -2.51 14.25 4.66
N LEU A 163 -1.82 13.10 4.80
CA LEU A 163 -2.49 11.81 4.96
C LEU A 163 -3.40 11.81 6.20
N ALA A 164 -2.94 12.36 7.33
CA ALA A 164 -3.78 12.49 8.53
C ALA A 164 -5.00 13.38 8.29
N GLN A 165 -4.88 14.46 7.52
CA GLN A 165 -6.01 15.31 7.11
C GLN A 165 -7.00 14.51 6.24
N ILE A 166 -6.51 13.78 5.23
CA ILE A 166 -7.33 12.94 4.35
C ILE A 166 -8.14 11.95 5.21
N MET A 167 -7.46 11.24 6.10
CA MET A 167 -8.13 10.27 6.98
C MET A 167 -9.15 10.92 7.91
N THR A 168 -8.85 12.11 8.46
CA THR A 168 -9.80 12.89 9.28
C THR A 168 -11.08 13.19 8.51
N GLU A 169 -10.96 13.68 7.27
CA GLU A 169 -12.13 14.06 6.47
C GLU A 169 -12.94 12.84 6.02
N LEU A 170 -12.28 11.73 5.68
CA LEU A 170 -12.95 10.47 5.33
C LEU A 170 -13.71 9.91 6.54
N ARG A 171 -13.08 9.84 7.71
CA ARG A 171 -13.72 9.33 8.94
C ARG A 171 -14.86 10.21 9.45
N ALA A 172 -14.79 11.50 9.25
CA ALA A 172 -15.85 12.42 9.64
C ALA A 172 -17.19 12.17 8.91
N VAL A 173 -17.16 11.48 7.76
CA VAL A 173 -18.34 11.23 6.92
C VAL A 173 -18.62 9.75 6.68
N ASP A 174 -17.78 8.87 7.21
CA ASP A 174 -17.98 7.42 7.19
C ASP A 174 -18.51 6.96 8.56
N PRO A 175 -19.84 7.04 8.79
CA PRO A 175 -20.43 6.62 10.04
C PRO A 175 -20.64 5.11 10.04
N SER A 176 -19.60 4.29 9.92
CA SER A 176 -19.72 2.81 10.06
C SER A 176 -21.01 2.20 9.45
N PRO A 177 -20.96 1.10 8.69
CA PRO A 177 -20.07 -0.04 8.94
C PRO A 177 -18.93 -0.19 7.92
N GLY A 178 -18.63 0.82 7.12
CA GLY A 178 -17.58 0.73 6.10
C GLY A 178 -16.18 0.60 6.70
N VAL A 179 -15.38 -0.29 6.12
CA VAL A 179 -13.98 -0.44 6.48
C VAL A 179 -13.14 0.42 5.56
N ILE A 180 -12.31 1.31 6.13
CA ILE A 180 -11.25 1.99 5.36
C ILE A 180 -9.97 1.20 5.57
N ILE A 181 -9.32 0.78 4.48
CA ILE A 181 -8.04 0.07 4.49
C ILE A 181 -7.02 0.91 3.74
N GLY A 182 -5.94 1.28 4.43
CA GLY A 182 -4.78 1.88 3.80
C GLY A 182 -3.84 0.84 3.21
N MET A 183 -2.85 1.27 2.43
CA MET A 183 -1.84 0.40 1.86
C MET A 183 -0.44 0.97 2.12
N ASN A 184 0.53 0.12 2.37
CA ASN A 184 1.94 0.44 2.16
C ASN A 184 2.39 -0.07 0.77
N TYR A 185 3.66 0.16 0.40
CA TYR A 185 4.11 -0.05 -0.98
C TYR A 185 5.22 -1.09 -1.06
N TYR A 186 5.33 -1.75 -2.22
CA TYR A 186 6.52 -2.48 -2.66
C TYR A 186 7.64 -1.50 -3.02
N ASP A 187 8.85 -2.01 -3.22
CA ASP A 187 10.04 -1.22 -3.56
C ASP A 187 10.48 -1.49 -5.01
N PRO A 188 10.18 -0.60 -5.96
CA PRO A 188 10.59 -0.77 -7.35
C PRO A 188 12.11 -0.63 -7.56
N ILE A 189 12.83 0.07 -6.67
CA ILE A 189 14.30 0.28 -6.75
C ILE A 189 15.05 -1.05 -6.66
N LEU A 190 14.45 -2.10 -6.15
CA LEU A 190 15.04 -3.45 -6.17
C LEU A 190 15.44 -3.91 -7.59
N ALA A 191 14.79 -3.41 -8.64
CA ALA A 191 15.10 -3.74 -10.02
C ALA A 191 16.47 -3.22 -10.48
N ASP A 192 17.01 -2.17 -9.85
CA ASP A 192 18.35 -1.64 -10.13
C ASP A 192 19.45 -2.69 -9.93
N TRP A 193 19.15 -3.74 -9.14
CA TRP A 193 20.02 -4.90 -9.00
C TRP A 193 20.45 -5.49 -10.35
N LEU A 194 19.60 -5.41 -11.37
CA LEU A 194 19.86 -5.94 -12.71
C LEU A 194 20.95 -5.17 -13.48
N GLU A 195 21.26 -3.94 -13.11
CA GLU A 195 22.38 -3.20 -13.70
C GLU A 195 23.73 -3.89 -13.44
N GLY A 196 23.81 -4.76 -12.42
CA GLY A 196 24.99 -5.58 -12.13
C GLY A 196 26.16 -4.83 -11.49
N THR A 197 26.12 -3.51 -11.40
CA THR A 197 27.16 -2.70 -10.77
C THR A 197 27.11 -2.80 -9.24
N ALA A 198 28.23 -2.59 -8.56
CA ALA A 198 28.26 -2.57 -7.09
C ALA A 198 27.37 -1.43 -6.52
N ALA A 199 27.38 -0.27 -7.18
CA ALA A 199 26.58 0.88 -6.76
C ALA A 199 25.08 0.61 -6.86
N ALA A 200 24.58 0.05 -7.96
CA ALA A 200 23.19 -0.30 -8.17
C ALA A 200 22.71 -1.37 -7.17
N ARG A 201 23.53 -2.39 -6.90
CA ARG A 201 23.23 -3.40 -5.88
C ARG A 201 23.20 -2.82 -4.47
N THR A 202 24.06 -1.86 -4.15
CA THR A 202 24.03 -1.15 -2.88
C THR A 202 22.74 -0.33 -2.78
N LEU A 203 22.37 0.42 -3.83
CA LEU A 203 21.13 1.19 -3.86
C LEU A 203 19.90 0.31 -3.65
N ALA A 204 19.78 -0.79 -4.41
CA ALA A 204 18.71 -1.78 -4.26
C ALA A 204 18.67 -2.44 -2.86
N THR A 205 19.80 -2.54 -2.17
CA THR A 205 19.84 -3.09 -0.81
C THR A 205 19.41 -2.04 0.22
N ASP A 206 19.87 -0.81 0.07
CA ASP A 206 19.62 0.29 1.02
C ASP A 206 18.18 0.82 0.90
N SER A 207 17.58 0.77 -0.31
CA SER A 207 16.20 1.18 -0.55
C SER A 207 15.18 0.39 0.28
N VAL A 208 15.48 -0.87 0.59
CA VAL A 208 14.60 -1.73 1.42
C VAL A 208 14.31 -1.12 2.79
N ALA A 209 15.34 -0.54 3.44
CA ALA A 209 15.16 0.11 4.74
C ALA A 209 14.32 1.40 4.62
N LEU A 210 14.48 2.15 3.54
CA LEU A 210 13.68 3.35 3.26
C LEU A 210 12.22 2.98 2.96
N ALA A 211 11.98 1.95 2.15
CA ALA A 211 10.65 1.44 1.85
C ALA A 211 9.95 0.92 3.12
N GLN A 212 10.69 0.26 4.01
CA GLN A 212 10.16 -0.19 5.30
C GLN A 212 9.77 0.99 6.19
N ALA A 213 10.63 2.01 6.31
CA ALA A 213 10.35 3.21 7.09
C ALA A 213 9.12 3.94 6.55
N PHE A 214 9.05 4.16 5.24
CA PHE A 214 7.90 4.76 4.57
C PHE A 214 6.61 3.99 4.85
N GLY A 215 6.63 2.66 4.68
CA GLY A 215 5.47 1.80 4.95
C GLY A 215 5.03 1.84 6.41
N SER A 216 5.99 1.90 7.35
CA SER A 216 5.72 1.99 8.79
C SER A 216 5.09 3.34 9.16
N ASP A 217 5.55 4.43 8.55
CA ASP A 217 5.02 5.77 8.78
C ASP A 217 3.58 5.89 8.27
N LEU A 218 3.29 5.36 7.06
CA LEU A 218 1.93 5.28 6.52
C LEU A 218 1.00 4.49 7.46
N ALA A 219 1.43 3.28 7.85
CA ALA A 219 0.67 2.41 8.77
C ALA A 219 0.44 3.09 10.12
N GLY A 220 1.43 3.84 10.62
CA GLY A 220 1.31 4.63 11.84
C GLY A 220 0.25 5.73 11.77
N VAL A 221 0.05 6.34 10.59
CA VAL A 221 -1.06 7.28 10.38
C VAL A 221 -2.38 6.52 10.31
N TYR A 222 -2.50 5.49 9.46
CA TYR A 222 -3.74 4.71 9.31
C TYR A 222 -4.26 4.17 10.64
N THR A 223 -3.38 3.62 11.48
CA THR A 223 -3.73 3.08 12.81
C THR A 223 -4.39 4.12 13.71
N LYS A 224 -3.99 5.40 13.66
CA LYS A 224 -4.61 6.48 14.45
C LYS A 224 -6.08 6.75 14.07
N PHE A 225 -6.50 6.25 12.92
CA PHE A 225 -7.86 6.39 12.40
C PHE A 225 -8.60 5.05 12.32
N ASP A 226 -8.20 4.04 13.09
CA ASP A 226 -8.78 2.70 13.09
C ASP A 226 -8.87 2.09 11.68
N ALA A 227 -7.89 2.42 10.83
CA ALA A 227 -7.76 1.89 9.47
C ALA A 227 -6.62 0.86 9.44
N PRO A 228 -6.92 -0.42 9.20
CA PRO A 228 -5.87 -1.42 9.00
C PRO A 228 -5.08 -1.13 7.73
N THR A 229 -3.85 -1.65 7.67
CA THR A 229 -2.96 -1.49 6.51
C THR A 229 -2.82 -2.80 5.76
N ALA A 230 -3.10 -2.80 4.47
CA ALA A 230 -2.72 -3.87 3.56
C ALA A 230 -1.20 -3.84 3.36
N ASP A 231 -0.49 -4.80 3.94
CA ASP A 231 0.98 -4.86 3.96
C ASP A 231 1.54 -5.43 2.65
N VAL A 232 1.53 -4.59 1.62
CA VAL A 232 2.05 -4.91 0.28
C VAL A 232 3.57 -5.07 0.29
N TYR A 233 4.29 -4.31 1.15
CA TYR A 233 5.72 -4.48 1.35
C TYR A 233 6.08 -5.93 1.69
N SER A 234 5.39 -6.52 2.65
CA SER A 234 5.60 -7.92 3.03
C SER A 234 5.06 -8.91 1.99
N ALA A 235 3.95 -8.60 1.33
CA ALA A 235 3.37 -9.46 0.28
C ALA A 235 4.31 -9.60 -0.93
N PHE A 236 5.02 -8.55 -1.30
CA PHE A 236 6.07 -8.56 -2.34
C PHE A 236 7.41 -9.12 -1.86
N ARG A 237 7.50 -9.55 -0.59
CA ARG A 237 8.73 -10.06 0.01
C ARG A 237 9.89 -9.07 -0.07
N THR A 238 9.64 -7.79 0.00
CA THR A 238 10.59 -6.69 -0.26
C THR A 238 11.90 -6.84 0.52
N ALA A 239 11.86 -7.29 1.78
CA ALA A 239 13.05 -7.50 2.61
C ALA A 239 13.79 -8.83 2.36
N LYS A 240 13.33 -9.71 1.44
CA LYS A 240 13.79 -11.09 1.35
C LYS A 240 14.80 -11.29 0.20
N PHE A 241 16.08 -11.05 0.45
CA PHE A 241 17.15 -11.33 -0.53
C PHE A 241 17.43 -12.83 -0.69
N LYS A 242 17.00 -13.67 0.22
CA LYS A 242 17.17 -15.14 0.14
C LYS A 242 15.82 -15.84 0.13
N PRO A 243 15.72 -17.01 -0.53
CA PRO A 243 16.78 -17.67 -1.32
C PRO A 243 17.13 -16.92 -2.59
N VAL A 244 18.22 -17.29 -3.24
CA VAL A 244 18.47 -16.97 -4.65
C VAL A 244 17.64 -17.93 -5.49
N VAL A 245 16.87 -17.39 -6.44
CA VAL A 245 16.00 -18.16 -7.32
C VAL A 245 16.46 -18.01 -8.78
N ASN A 246 16.38 -19.09 -9.54
CA ASN A 246 16.73 -19.02 -10.97
C ASN A 246 15.54 -18.54 -11.78
N THR A 247 15.70 -17.40 -12.45
CA THR A 247 14.65 -16.81 -13.30
C THR A 247 14.95 -17.10 -14.77
N PRO A 248 13.92 -17.39 -15.61
CA PRO A 248 14.15 -17.70 -17.04
C PRO A 248 14.80 -16.54 -17.81
N ALA A 249 14.44 -15.29 -17.46
CA ALA A 249 14.92 -14.12 -18.21
C ALA A 249 16.27 -13.58 -17.73
N PHE A 250 16.59 -13.71 -16.42
CA PHE A 250 17.71 -13.00 -15.80
C PHE A 250 18.70 -13.95 -15.07
N GLY A 251 18.46 -15.27 -15.10
CA GLY A 251 19.27 -16.23 -14.35
C GLY A 251 19.06 -16.12 -12.83
N PRO A 252 20.11 -16.38 -12.01
CA PRO A 252 19.99 -16.37 -10.55
C PRO A 252 19.82 -14.96 -10.00
N LEU A 253 18.71 -14.71 -9.29
CA LEU A 253 18.39 -13.45 -8.62
C LEU A 253 18.02 -13.66 -7.14
N PRO A 254 18.28 -12.68 -6.26
CA PRO A 254 17.65 -12.62 -4.95
C PRO A 254 16.12 -12.69 -5.06
N LEU A 255 15.46 -13.33 -4.08
CA LEU A 255 14.01 -13.56 -4.14
C LEU A 255 13.21 -12.27 -4.35
N ASN A 256 13.50 -11.22 -3.61
CA ASN A 256 12.81 -9.93 -3.73
C ASN A 256 13.00 -9.29 -5.12
N VAL A 257 14.22 -9.37 -5.68
CA VAL A 257 14.50 -8.88 -7.04
C VAL A 257 13.72 -9.69 -8.08
N ALA A 258 13.70 -11.01 -7.94
CA ALA A 258 12.93 -11.86 -8.85
C ALA A 258 11.43 -11.57 -8.77
N LEU A 259 10.90 -11.29 -7.57
CA LEU A 259 9.49 -10.99 -7.38
C LEU A 259 9.10 -9.60 -7.88
N ILE A 260 9.93 -8.56 -7.66
CA ILE A 260 9.64 -7.25 -8.24
C ILE A 260 9.60 -7.31 -9.77
N CYS A 261 10.52 -8.02 -10.41
CA CYS A 261 10.51 -8.24 -11.85
C CYS A 261 9.30 -9.05 -12.33
N SER A 262 8.77 -9.97 -11.49
CA SER A 262 7.60 -10.78 -11.84
C SER A 262 6.29 -10.04 -11.66
N TYR A 263 6.23 -9.09 -10.72
CA TYR A 263 4.99 -8.43 -10.29
C TYR A 263 4.82 -7.01 -10.85
N THR A 264 5.88 -6.45 -11.43
CA THR A 264 5.86 -5.10 -12.01
C THR A 264 6.33 -5.11 -13.45
N TRP A 265 6.24 -3.97 -14.10
CA TRP A 265 6.82 -3.73 -15.42
C TRP A 265 8.25 -3.17 -15.33
N GLU A 266 8.84 -3.10 -14.12
CA GLU A 266 10.14 -2.48 -13.87
C GLU A 266 11.28 -3.16 -14.63
N CYS A 267 11.21 -4.49 -14.75
CA CYS A 267 12.22 -5.28 -15.45
C CYS A 267 11.86 -5.60 -16.92
N ALA A 268 10.77 -5.04 -17.44
CA ALA A 268 10.38 -5.25 -18.81
C ALA A 268 11.32 -4.51 -19.78
N ALA A 269 11.52 -5.09 -20.97
CA ALA A 269 12.34 -4.47 -21.99
C ALA A 269 11.64 -3.21 -22.59
N PRO A 270 12.40 -2.20 -23.03
CA PRO A 270 11.83 -1.10 -23.80
C PRO A 270 11.04 -1.59 -25.03
N PRO A 271 9.96 -0.90 -25.42
CA PRO A 271 9.48 0.36 -24.88
C PRO A 271 8.56 0.22 -23.65
N VAL A 272 8.20 -1.00 -23.24
CA VAL A 272 7.24 -1.28 -22.17
C VAL A 272 7.79 -0.95 -20.78
N GLY A 273 9.04 -1.25 -20.53
CA GLY A 273 9.75 -0.93 -19.29
C GLY A 273 11.03 -0.14 -19.50
N PRO A 274 11.72 0.28 -18.41
CA PRO A 274 11.30 0.10 -17.01
C PRO A 274 10.04 0.93 -16.68
N ASN A 275 9.17 0.37 -15.85
CA ASN A 275 7.96 1.05 -15.38
C ASN A 275 7.56 0.47 -14.00
N GLU A 276 7.41 1.35 -13.01
CA GLU A 276 7.19 1.00 -11.61
C GLU A 276 5.83 0.36 -11.31
N HIS A 277 4.87 0.48 -12.23
CA HIS A 277 3.53 -0.03 -12.00
C HIS A 277 3.50 -1.56 -11.93
N ALA A 278 2.62 -2.06 -11.08
CA ALA A 278 2.34 -3.49 -11.03
C ALA A 278 1.75 -3.98 -12.35
N ASN A 279 2.12 -5.19 -12.77
CA ASN A 279 1.44 -5.89 -13.83
C ASN A 279 0.18 -6.61 -13.27
N GLN A 280 -0.58 -7.28 -14.11
CA GLN A 280 -1.80 -7.97 -13.69
C GLN A 280 -1.56 -8.93 -12.51
N LEU A 281 -0.42 -9.64 -12.50
CA LEU A 281 -0.06 -10.57 -11.42
C LEU A 281 0.24 -9.81 -10.12
N GLY A 282 1.03 -8.74 -10.18
CA GLY A 282 1.32 -7.89 -9.04
C GLY A 282 0.08 -7.21 -8.48
N TYR A 283 -0.81 -6.72 -9.34
CA TYR A 283 -2.11 -6.23 -8.90
C TYR A 283 -2.95 -7.31 -8.21
N GLY A 284 -2.82 -8.57 -8.62
CA GLY A 284 -3.42 -9.71 -7.92
C GLY A 284 -2.88 -9.92 -6.52
N VAL A 285 -1.56 -9.75 -6.32
CA VAL A 285 -0.94 -9.79 -5.00
C VAL A 285 -1.47 -8.66 -4.11
N ILE A 286 -1.55 -7.43 -4.64
CA ILE A 286 -2.11 -6.28 -3.92
C ILE A 286 -3.57 -6.52 -3.55
N ALA A 287 -4.40 -6.99 -4.50
CA ALA A 287 -5.82 -7.29 -4.26
C ALA A 287 -6.01 -8.34 -3.16
N ASN A 288 -5.21 -9.42 -3.18
CA ASN A 288 -5.25 -10.46 -2.16
C ASN A 288 -4.80 -9.95 -0.79
N THR A 289 -3.86 -9.01 -0.75
CA THR A 289 -3.41 -8.37 0.51
C THR A 289 -4.54 -7.55 1.11
N PHE A 290 -5.24 -6.73 0.31
CA PHE A 290 -6.44 -6.02 0.75
C PHE A 290 -7.55 -6.97 1.20
N LEU A 291 -7.77 -8.06 0.45
CA LEU A 291 -8.81 -9.04 0.77
C LEU A 291 -8.53 -9.74 2.11
N SER A 292 -7.29 -10.16 2.35
CA SER A 292 -6.87 -10.74 3.64
C SER A 292 -7.07 -9.74 4.77
N THR A 293 -6.64 -8.50 4.60
CA THR A 293 -6.80 -7.44 5.60
C THR A 293 -8.28 -7.15 5.88
N TYR A 294 -9.14 -7.17 4.86
CA TYR A 294 -10.59 -6.96 4.99
C TYR A 294 -11.27 -8.06 5.82
N TYR A 295 -10.83 -9.29 5.71
CA TYR A 295 -11.37 -10.43 6.48
C TYR A 295 -10.66 -10.66 7.82
N GLY A 296 -9.68 -9.84 8.18
CA GLY A 296 -8.96 -9.93 9.47
C GLY A 296 -7.91 -11.03 9.49
N GLY A 297 -7.32 -11.32 8.31
CA GLY A 297 -6.24 -12.31 8.15
C GLY A 297 -4.90 -11.80 8.63
#